data_c2e508872940249662dc0ebbe1bf1c37
#
_entry.id   c2e508872940249662dc0ebbe1bf1c37
#
_cell.length_a   1.000
_cell.length_b   1.000
_cell.length_c   1.000
_cell.angle_alpha   90.00
_cell.angle_beta   90.00
_cell.angle_gamma   90.00
#
_symmetry.space_group_name_H-M   'P 1'
#
loop_
_entity.id
_entity.type
_entity.pdbx_description
1 polymer ?
#
loop_
_entity_poly.entity_id
_entity_poly.type
_entity_poly.pdbx_seq_one_letter_code
_entity_poly.pdbx_strand_id
1 'polypeptide(L)'
;MWPIDCIEHKRDGKVLTKEEITRFIDDYTAGRIADYQAAAWLMAVYFQGMTYEETKELTLAMAHSGDMVDLSSIPGIKVDKHSTGGIADTTTLIVAPLVAAAGVPVAKMSGRGLGFTGGTA
;
A
#
# COMPACT_ATOMS: atom_id res chain seq x y z
N MET A 1 10.75 3.77 -24.28
CA MET A 1 9.35 3.40 -24.25
C MET A 1 8.88 3.02 -22.86
N TRP A 2 9.30 1.93 -22.26
CA TRP A 2 9.07 1.70 -20.83
C TRP A 2 9.75 2.79 -19.97
N PRO A 3 9.12 3.42 -18.97
CA PRO A 3 7.78 3.20 -18.37
C PRO A 3 6.64 3.99 -19.05
N ILE A 4 6.92 4.74 -20.09
CA ILE A 4 5.93 5.61 -20.75
C ILE A 4 4.74 4.80 -21.26
N ASP A 5 4.99 3.61 -21.80
CA ASP A 5 3.91 2.76 -22.33
C ASP A 5 2.88 2.42 -21.23
N CYS A 6 3.35 2.13 -20.00
CA CYS A 6 2.47 1.84 -18.86
C CYS A 6 1.62 3.08 -18.48
N ILE A 7 2.22 4.27 -18.51
CA ILE A 7 1.52 5.53 -18.25
C ILE A 7 0.45 5.77 -19.33
N GLU A 8 0.81 5.58 -20.59
CA GLU A 8 -0.11 5.78 -21.72
C GLU A 8 -1.25 4.76 -21.72
N HIS A 9 -0.96 3.50 -21.44
CA HIS A 9 -2.00 2.48 -21.31
C HIS A 9 -3.04 2.90 -20.26
N LYS A 10 -2.59 3.36 -19.10
CA LYS A 10 -3.51 3.79 -18.04
C LYS A 10 -4.24 5.07 -18.41
N ARG A 11 -3.53 6.07 -18.95
CA ARG A 11 -4.13 7.34 -19.44
C ARG A 11 -5.27 7.08 -20.42
N ASP A 12 -5.09 6.11 -21.30
CA ASP A 12 -6.05 5.77 -22.36
C ASP A 12 -7.15 4.81 -21.90
N GLY A 13 -7.26 4.58 -20.58
CA GLY A 13 -8.29 3.77 -19.96
C GLY A 13 -8.11 2.26 -20.11
N LYS A 14 -6.93 1.79 -20.50
CA LYS A 14 -6.63 0.36 -20.56
C LYS A 14 -6.41 -0.22 -19.16
N VAL A 15 -6.80 -1.47 -19.01
CA VAL A 15 -6.48 -2.26 -17.80
C VAL A 15 -5.02 -2.68 -17.87
N LEU A 16 -4.28 -2.38 -16.81
CA LEU A 16 -2.88 -2.78 -16.70
C LEU A 16 -2.77 -4.25 -16.30
N THR A 17 -1.81 -4.93 -16.89
CA THR A 17 -1.50 -6.31 -16.51
C THR A 17 -0.75 -6.36 -15.17
N LYS A 18 -0.75 -7.52 -14.54
CA LYS A 18 0.06 -7.78 -13.34
C LYS A 18 1.54 -7.46 -13.59
N GLU A 19 2.07 -7.89 -14.72
CA GLU A 19 3.47 -7.69 -15.09
C GLU A 19 3.82 -6.21 -15.24
N GLU A 20 2.93 -5.40 -15.84
CA GLU A 20 3.11 -3.96 -15.95
C GLU A 20 3.13 -3.29 -14.58
N ILE A 21 2.19 -3.63 -13.72
CA ILE A 21 2.09 -3.07 -12.37
C ILE A 21 3.31 -3.46 -11.53
N THR A 22 3.64 -4.75 -11.46
CA THR A 22 4.78 -5.25 -10.67
C THR A 22 6.08 -4.61 -11.13
N ARG A 23 6.33 -4.61 -12.44
CA ARG A 23 7.54 -4.01 -13.00
C ARG A 23 7.60 -2.50 -12.72
N PHE A 24 6.47 -1.80 -12.80
CA PHE A 24 6.44 -0.36 -12.53
C PHE A 24 6.87 -0.06 -11.08
N ILE A 25 6.33 -0.80 -10.12
CA ILE A 25 6.66 -0.65 -8.70
C ILE A 25 8.13 -1.02 -8.44
N ASP A 26 8.60 -2.16 -8.97
CA ASP A 26 9.98 -2.61 -8.80
C ASP A 26 10.98 -1.61 -9.41
N ASP A 27 10.69 -1.10 -10.60
CA ASP A 27 11.55 -0.12 -11.26
C ASP A 27 11.54 1.24 -10.57
N TYR A 28 10.39 1.65 -10.02
CA TYR A 28 10.31 2.89 -9.23
C TYR A 28 11.06 2.75 -7.90
N THR A 29 10.84 1.67 -7.17
CA THR A 29 11.53 1.40 -5.89
C THR A 29 13.05 1.31 -6.07
N ALA A 30 13.49 0.76 -7.19
CA ALA A 30 14.92 0.68 -7.55
C ALA A 30 15.51 1.99 -8.12
N GLY A 31 14.73 3.08 -8.20
CA GLY A 31 15.16 4.37 -8.72
C GLY A 31 15.33 4.41 -10.25
N ARG A 32 14.80 3.45 -10.98
CA ARG A 32 14.86 3.41 -12.46
C ARG A 32 13.75 4.22 -13.13
N ILE A 33 12.70 4.56 -12.41
CA ILE A 33 11.60 5.45 -12.82
C ILE A 33 11.71 6.74 -12.03
N ALA A 34 11.68 7.87 -12.69
CA ALA A 34 11.75 9.18 -12.05
C ALA A 34 10.43 9.57 -11.39
N ASP A 35 10.48 10.39 -10.34
CA ASP A 35 9.30 10.83 -9.57
C ASP A 35 8.23 11.48 -10.46
N TYR A 36 8.62 12.26 -11.46
CA TYR A 36 7.65 12.88 -12.38
C TYR A 36 6.91 11.86 -13.24
N GLN A 37 7.54 10.72 -13.58
CA GLN A 37 6.90 9.63 -14.30
C GLN A 37 5.93 8.88 -13.39
N ALA A 38 6.34 8.64 -12.15
CA ALA A 38 5.45 8.04 -11.14
C ALA A 38 4.25 8.95 -10.86
N ALA A 39 4.46 10.26 -10.74
CA ALA A 39 3.38 11.23 -10.57
C ALA A 39 2.41 11.23 -11.77
N ALA A 40 2.92 11.15 -12.99
CA ALA A 40 2.08 11.06 -14.20
C ALA A 40 1.24 9.77 -14.20
N TRP A 41 1.83 8.63 -13.82
CA TRP A 41 1.12 7.36 -13.69
C TRP A 41 0.03 7.42 -12.61
N LEU A 42 0.34 7.99 -11.44
CA LEU A 42 -0.63 8.17 -10.35
C LEU A 42 -1.80 9.06 -10.76
N MET A 43 -1.55 10.13 -11.54
CA MET A 43 -2.61 10.96 -12.07
C MET A 43 -3.48 10.23 -13.10
N ALA A 44 -2.87 9.38 -13.94
CA ALA A 44 -3.64 8.52 -14.85
C ALA A 44 -4.52 7.54 -14.07
N VAL A 45 -4.00 6.91 -13.02
CA VAL A 45 -4.77 6.06 -12.11
C VAL A 45 -5.91 6.84 -11.44
N TYR A 46 -5.65 8.06 -10.98
CA TYR A 46 -6.66 8.90 -10.33
C TYR A 46 -7.85 9.20 -11.27
N PHE A 47 -7.58 9.52 -12.53
CA PHE A 47 -8.65 9.86 -13.47
C PHE A 47 -9.38 8.64 -14.04
N GLN A 48 -8.68 7.55 -14.27
CA GLN A 48 -9.26 6.35 -14.90
C GLN A 48 -9.78 5.31 -13.89
N GLY A 49 -9.35 5.42 -12.63
CA GLY A 49 -9.60 4.39 -11.63
C GLY A 49 -8.80 3.11 -11.87
N MET A 50 -9.05 2.12 -11.05
CA MET A 50 -8.45 0.78 -11.15
C MET A 50 -9.53 -0.28 -10.99
N THR A 51 -9.40 -1.36 -11.72
CA THR A 51 -10.20 -2.56 -11.48
C THR A 51 -9.82 -3.22 -10.16
N TYR A 52 -10.65 -4.14 -9.68
CA TYR A 52 -10.32 -4.92 -8.48
C TYR A 52 -9.00 -5.70 -8.64
N GLU A 53 -8.78 -6.31 -9.79
CA GLU A 53 -7.53 -7.06 -10.05
C GLU A 53 -6.31 -6.13 -10.12
N GLU A 54 -6.40 -4.98 -10.77
CA GLU A 54 -5.32 -3.99 -10.76
C GLU A 54 -5.00 -3.53 -9.33
N THR A 55 -6.01 -3.23 -8.52
CA THR A 55 -5.83 -2.80 -7.12
C THR A 55 -5.17 -3.90 -6.29
N LYS A 56 -5.59 -5.15 -6.47
CA LYS A 56 -4.99 -6.33 -5.82
C LYS A 56 -3.51 -6.48 -6.20
N GLU A 57 -3.21 -6.46 -7.49
CA GLU A 57 -1.82 -6.64 -7.96
C GLU A 57 -0.93 -5.47 -7.54
N LEU A 58 -1.44 -4.25 -7.55
CA LEU A 58 -0.72 -3.08 -7.03
C LEU A 58 -0.43 -3.22 -5.52
N THR A 59 -1.42 -3.63 -4.74
CA THR A 59 -1.25 -3.86 -3.29
C THR A 59 -0.18 -4.90 -3.02
N LEU A 60 -0.19 -6.02 -3.74
CA LEU A 60 0.81 -7.08 -3.60
C LEU A 60 2.21 -6.61 -4.05
N ALA A 61 2.31 -5.92 -5.18
CA ALA A 61 3.58 -5.37 -5.67
C ALA A 61 4.18 -4.41 -4.65
N MET A 62 3.39 -3.49 -4.10
CA MET A 62 3.86 -2.56 -3.06
C MET A 62 4.27 -3.28 -1.79
N ALA A 63 3.51 -4.28 -1.34
CA ALA A 63 3.86 -5.06 -0.14
C ALA A 63 5.19 -5.80 -0.31
N HIS A 64 5.47 -6.33 -1.51
CA HIS A 64 6.69 -7.09 -1.78
C HIS A 64 7.88 -6.21 -2.19
N SER A 65 7.68 -4.93 -2.48
CA SER A 65 8.76 -4.01 -2.88
C SER A 65 9.61 -3.51 -1.72
N GLY A 66 9.20 -3.73 -0.48
CA GLY A 66 9.88 -3.30 0.75
C GLY A 66 10.21 -4.47 1.67
N ASP A 67 10.74 -4.14 2.85
CA ASP A 67 11.03 -5.12 3.88
C ASP A 67 9.73 -5.73 4.44
N MET A 68 9.72 -7.05 4.59
CA MET A 68 8.61 -7.77 5.18
C MET A 68 9.01 -8.34 6.54
N VAL A 69 8.18 -8.11 7.56
CA VAL A 69 8.40 -8.71 8.89
C VAL A 69 7.91 -10.14 8.90
N ASP A 70 8.82 -11.08 9.13
CA ASP A 70 8.44 -12.48 9.31
C ASP A 70 7.98 -12.76 10.75
N LEU A 71 6.70 -13.02 10.90
CA LEU A 71 6.07 -13.38 12.18
C LEU A 71 5.67 -14.86 12.21
N SER A 72 6.23 -15.71 11.36
CA SER A 72 5.87 -17.13 11.26
C SER A 72 6.16 -17.91 12.55
N SER A 73 7.14 -17.47 13.35
CA SER A 73 7.48 -18.06 14.66
C SER A 73 6.42 -17.86 15.75
N ILE A 74 5.52 -16.91 15.58
CA ILE A 74 4.43 -16.63 16.52
C ILE A 74 3.21 -17.47 16.13
N PRO A 75 2.69 -18.35 16.98
CA PRO A 75 1.53 -19.17 16.65
C PRO A 75 0.25 -18.33 16.55
N GLY A 76 -0.70 -18.82 15.76
CA GLY A 76 -1.98 -18.17 15.53
C GLY A 76 -1.98 -17.11 14.43
N ILE A 77 -3.17 -16.60 14.14
CA ILE A 77 -3.37 -15.53 13.15
C ILE A 77 -3.04 -14.20 13.81
N LYS A 78 -2.06 -13.48 13.25
CA LYS A 78 -1.71 -12.14 13.70
C LYS A 78 -2.62 -11.13 13.02
N VAL A 79 -3.07 -10.14 13.81
CA VAL A 79 -3.94 -9.07 13.29
C VAL A 79 -3.29 -7.71 13.51
N ASP A 80 -3.62 -6.77 12.66
CA ASP A 80 -3.31 -5.35 12.83
C ASP A 80 -4.58 -4.51 12.67
N LYS A 81 -4.58 -3.33 13.26
CA LYS A 81 -5.58 -2.29 13.06
C LYS A 81 -4.86 -1.04 12.59
N HIS A 82 -5.00 -0.75 11.31
CA HIS A 82 -4.41 0.46 10.74
C HIS A 82 -5.22 1.70 11.09
N SER A 83 -4.53 2.81 11.41
CA SER A 83 -5.14 4.12 11.54
C SER A 83 -4.73 4.99 10.35
N THR A 84 -5.69 5.67 9.75
CA THR A 84 -5.44 6.65 8.68
C THR A 84 -5.24 8.06 9.19
N GLY A 85 -5.20 8.23 10.52
CA GLY A 85 -4.95 9.52 11.17
C GLY A 85 -6.13 10.49 11.16
N GLY A 86 -7.34 10.01 10.96
CA GLY A 86 -8.55 10.83 10.97
C GLY A 86 -8.91 11.35 12.38
N ILE A 87 -10.19 11.33 12.73
CA ILE A 87 -10.69 11.94 13.97
C ILE A 87 -10.33 11.15 15.23
N ALA A 88 -9.96 9.86 15.15
CA ALA A 88 -9.87 8.98 16.31
C ALA A 88 -8.69 7.98 16.27
N ASP A 89 -7.47 8.47 16.21
CA ASP A 89 -6.25 7.63 16.36
C ASP A 89 -6.18 6.94 17.72
N THR A 90 -6.70 7.57 18.75
CA THR A 90 -6.79 7.03 20.11
C THR A 90 -7.54 5.70 20.19
N THR A 91 -8.39 5.36 19.22
CA THR A 91 -9.07 4.07 19.12
C THR A 91 -8.07 2.90 19.13
N THR A 92 -6.89 3.07 18.54
CA THR A 92 -5.84 2.05 18.51
C THR A 92 -5.37 1.68 19.93
N LEU A 93 -5.22 2.67 20.82
CA LEU A 93 -4.79 2.46 22.22
C LEU A 93 -5.78 1.64 23.04
N ILE A 94 -7.03 1.60 22.63
CA ILE A 94 -8.09 0.81 23.26
C ILE A 94 -8.24 -0.55 22.60
N VAL A 95 -8.34 -0.57 21.27
CA VAL A 95 -8.65 -1.79 20.49
C VAL A 95 -7.50 -2.79 20.54
N ALA A 96 -6.25 -2.35 20.36
CA ALA A 96 -5.12 -3.27 20.33
C ALA A 96 -4.94 -4.06 21.64
N PRO A 97 -4.94 -3.42 22.83
CA PRO A 97 -4.88 -4.17 24.09
C PRO A 97 -6.09 -5.07 24.33
N LEU A 98 -7.29 -4.66 23.94
CA LEU A 98 -8.50 -5.48 24.10
C LEU A 98 -8.43 -6.75 23.24
N VAL A 99 -7.98 -6.64 22.01
CA VAL A 99 -7.82 -7.78 21.09
C VAL A 99 -6.73 -8.72 21.63
N ALA A 100 -5.62 -8.18 22.10
CA ALA A 100 -4.55 -8.97 22.71
C ALA A 100 -5.05 -9.70 23.99
N ALA A 101 -5.82 -9.01 24.83
CA ALA A 101 -6.42 -9.61 26.02
C ALA A 101 -7.43 -10.73 25.69
N ALA A 102 -8.07 -10.66 24.53
CA ALA A 102 -8.92 -11.72 23.99
C ALA A 102 -8.14 -12.93 23.43
N GLY A 103 -6.81 -12.91 23.51
CA GLY A 103 -5.94 -14.02 23.09
C GLY A 103 -5.52 -13.99 21.63
N VAL A 104 -5.75 -12.90 20.90
CA VAL A 104 -5.34 -12.76 19.50
C VAL A 104 -4.03 -11.96 19.42
N PRO A 105 -2.95 -12.51 18.82
CA PRO A 105 -1.69 -11.79 18.66
C PRO A 105 -1.88 -10.52 17.81
N VAL A 106 -1.48 -9.37 18.33
CA VAL A 106 -1.55 -8.09 17.64
C VAL A 106 -0.16 -7.68 17.16
N ALA A 107 0.02 -7.59 15.85
CA ALA A 107 1.26 -7.15 15.21
C ALA A 107 1.09 -5.70 14.74
N LYS A 108 1.14 -4.75 15.68
CA LYS A 108 0.84 -3.35 15.41
C LYS A 108 1.99 -2.64 14.70
N MET A 109 1.70 -2.12 13.53
CA MET A 109 2.57 -1.15 12.86
C MET A 109 1.96 0.25 12.98
N SER A 110 2.81 1.24 13.22
CA SER A 110 2.41 2.64 13.37
C SER A 110 3.29 3.55 12.55
N GLY A 111 2.72 4.66 12.12
CA GLY A 111 3.43 5.67 11.35
C GLY A 111 2.65 6.97 11.34
N ARG A 112 3.22 7.98 10.71
CA ARG A 112 2.52 9.27 10.51
C ARG A 112 1.33 9.10 9.60
N GLY A 113 0.33 9.93 9.79
CA GLY A 113 -0.87 9.97 8.94
C GLY A 113 -0.59 10.49 7.54
N LEU A 114 -1.59 10.32 6.68
CA LEU A 114 -1.54 10.74 5.29
C LEU A 114 -2.01 12.19 5.13
N GLY A 115 -1.32 12.96 4.31
CA GLY A 115 -1.69 14.34 3.98
C GLY A 115 -1.74 15.25 5.24
N PHE A 116 -2.90 15.78 5.51
CA PHE A 116 -3.13 16.69 6.65
C PHE A 116 -3.46 15.97 7.97
N THR A 117 -3.51 14.65 7.98
CA THR A 117 -3.82 13.87 9.18
C THR A 117 -2.58 13.62 10.03
N GLY A 118 -2.73 13.62 11.37
CA GLY A 118 -1.60 13.47 12.29
C GLY A 118 -1.01 12.06 12.32
N GLY A 119 -1.84 11.06 12.26
CA GLY A 119 -1.45 9.66 12.44
C GLY A 119 -1.08 9.30 13.88
N THR A 120 -0.81 8.01 14.09
CA THR A 120 -0.32 7.49 15.36
C THR A 120 1.22 7.48 15.30
N ALA A 121 1.87 8.46 15.88
CA ALA A 121 3.33 8.56 15.95
C ALA A 121 3.84 8.15 17.34
#